data_930e362658800af3a77e4a953a763a69
#
_entry.id   930e362658800af3a77e4a953a763a69
#
_cell.length_a   1.000
_cell.length_b   1.000
_cell.length_c   1.000
_cell.angle_alpha   90.00
_cell.angle_beta   90.00
_cell.angle_gamma   90.00
#
_symmetry.space_group_name_H-M   'P 1'
#
loop_
_entity.id
_entity.type
_entity.pdbx_description
1 polymer ?
#
loop_
_entity_poly.entity_id
_entity_poly.type
_entity_poly.pdbx_seq_one_letter_code
_entity_poly.pdbx_strand_id
1 'polypeptide(L)'
;QQQIFTNAEGNHIYGLDVSPTIQVIDNNNDGIIQTSKNDKVRAFISSRRGGSSMYALDITADITKAGDTVTPRFMWRIQGGSADFPRLGQTWSKPTIATIALTTGSAVENREVLIFGGGYDASLDNPETYNTGDHAGNPFMGNAIYIVDPEDGNQLLSISGSPGGADITVPNMNFSIPSIVRVFDTDGDGVDDRLYVG
;
A
#
# COMPACT_ATOMS: atom_id res chain seq x y z
N GLN A 1 -5.65 16.35 16.50
CA GLN A 1 -4.47 17.21 16.23
C GLN A 1 -3.82 17.76 17.51
N GLN A 2 -4.56 18.01 18.60
CA GLN A 2 -3.96 18.52 19.85
C GLN A 2 -3.14 17.47 20.62
N GLN A 3 -3.39 16.18 20.44
CA GLN A 3 -2.68 15.12 21.17
C GLN A 3 -1.24 14.87 20.69
N ILE A 4 -0.90 15.26 19.49
CA ILE A 4 0.46 15.08 18.92
C ILE A 4 1.49 15.95 19.67
N PHE A 5 1.05 17.02 20.32
CA PHE A 5 1.91 17.96 21.02
C PHE A 5 1.99 17.75 22.54
N THR A 6 1.18 16.89 23.11
CA THR A 6 1.26 16.53 24.54
C THR A 6 2.14 15.30 24.69
N ASN A 7 3.41 15.51 25.00
CA ASN A 7 4.36 14.45 25.35
C ASN A 7 4.05 13.95 26.77
N ALA A 8 2.90 13.28 26.93
CA ALA A 8 2.59 12.58 28.17
C ALA A 8 3.45 11.32 28.24
N GLU A 9 4.22 11.17 29.29
CA GLU A 9 5.06 10.00 29.54
C GLU A 9 4.24 8.72 29.35
N GLY A 10 4.64 7.86 28.40
CA GLY A 10 4.05 6.55 28.15
C GLY A 10 3.12 6.41 26.94
N ASN A 11 2.65 7.48 26.29
CA ASN A 11 1.76 7.42 25.13
C ASN A 11 2.30 8.24 23.96
N HIS A 12 3.36 7.76 23.33
CA HIS A 12 3.82 8.37 22.08
C HIS A 12 2.84 8.09 20.94
N ILE A 13 2.21 9.15 20.43
CA ILE A 13 1.32 9.05 19.27
C ILE A 13 2.16 9.24 17.99
N TYR A 14 2.27 8.18 17.22
CA TYR A 14 2.93 8.21 15.93
C TYR A 14 1.96 8.78 14.88
N GLY A 15 2.48 9.62 13.99
CA GLY A 15 1.80 10.08 12.79
C GLY A 15 2.17 9.20 11.58
N LEU A 16 2.42 9.87 10.44
CA LEU A 16 2.97 9.22 9.25
C LEU A 16 4.48 9.02 9.44
N ASP A 17 4.95 7.78 9.40
CA ASP A 17 6.31 7.40 9.77
C ASP A 17 6.99 6.58 8.66
N VAL A 18 6.71 6.90 7.41
CA VAL A 18 7.32 6.24 6.26
C VAL A 18 7.61 7.23 5.13
N SER A 19 8.68 6.97 4.37
CA SER A 19 8.93 7.74 3.15
C SER A 19 7.83 7.46 2.12
N PRO A 20 7.25 8.48 1.49
CA PRO A 20 6.21 8.30 0.48
C PRO A 20 6.75 7.54 -0.75
N THR A 21 5.85 6.87 -1.44
CA THR A 21 6.07 6.40 -2.82
C THR A 21 5.51 7.45 -3.75
N ILE A 22 6.30 7.88 -4.72
CA ILE A 22 5.90 8.88 -5.69
C ILE A 22 5.68 8.20 -7.04
N GLN A 23 4.52 8.45 -7.64
CA GLN A 23 4.18 8.10 -9.01
C GLN A 23 4.24 9.35 -9.85
N VAL A 24 4.91 9.27 -10.98
CA VAL A 24 4.98 10.34 -11.99
C VAL A 24 4.43 9.79 -13.30
N ILE A 25 3.40 10.43 -13.82
CA ILE A 25 2.78 10.13 -15.11
C ILE A 25 3.03 11.34 -16.00
N ASP A 26 3.94 11.19 -16.94
CA ASP A 26 4.24 12.15 -18.01
C ASP A 26 3.69 11.58 -19.31
N ASN A 27 2.51 12.03 -19.71
CA ASN A 27 1.76 11.44 -20.82
C ASN A 27 2.40 11.69 -22.20
N ASN A 28 3.17 12.74 -22.33
CA ASN A 28 3.85 13.08 -23.59
C ASN A 28 5.34 12.77 -23.59
N ASN A 29 5.88 12.27 -22.46
CA ASN A 29 7.28 11.88 -22.25
C ASN A 29 8.29 13.01 -22.60
N ASP A 30 7.95 14.26 -22.26
CA ASP A 30 8.84 15.41 -22.50
C ASP A 30 9.69 15.76 -21.26
N GLY A 31 9.47 15.08 -20.13
CA GLY A 31 10.17 15.28 -18.87
C GLY A 31 9.69 16.50 -18.08
N ILE A 32 8.59 17.13 -18.49
CA ILE A 32 8.01 18.32 -17.87
C ILE A 32 6.57 18.01 -17.43
N ILE A 33 6.29 18.13 -16.16
CA ILE A 33 4.92 17.91 -15.67
C ILE A 33 4.06 19.11 -15.94
N GLN A 34 3.00 18.91 -16.72
CA GLN A 34 2.04 19.93 -17.16
C GLN A 34 0.62 19.43 -16.98
N THR A 35 -0.18 20.13 -16.17
CA THR A 35 -1.59 19.78 -15.94
C THR A 35 -2.41 19.83 -17.23
N SER A 36 -2.06 20.73 -18.16
CA SER A 36 -2.67 20.85 -19.47
C SER A 36 -2.46 19.65 -20.39
N LYS A 37 -1.51 18.76 -20.06
CA LYS A 37 -1.20 17.51 -20.77
C LYS A 37 -1.78 16.29 -20.06
N ASN A 38 -2.56 16.50 -19.00
CA ASN A 38 -3.05 15.47 -18.10
C ASN A 38 -1.94 14.69 -17.38
N ASP A 39 -0.75 15.29 -17.23
CA ASP A 39 0.30 14.71 -16.42
C ASP A 39 -0.12 14.69 -14.96
N LYS A 40 0.37 13.71 -14.21
CA LYS A 40 0.00 13.54 -12.81
C LYS A 40 1.22 13.21 -11.96
N VAL A 41 1.24 13.74 -10.75
CA VAL A 41 2.16 13.32 -9.70
C VAL A 41 1.35 12.97 -8.47
N ARG A 42 1.53 11.75 -7.98
CA ARG A 42 0.81 11.24 -6.81
C ARG A 42 1.79 10.80 -5.74
N ALA A 43 1.42 11.01 -4.49
CA ALA A 43 2.16 10.55 -3.33
C ALA A 43 1.32 9.55 -2.53
N PHE A 44 1.86 8.35 -2.31
CA PHE A 44 1.24 7.31 -1.49
C PHE A 44 2.00 7.19 -0.18
N ILE A 45 1.28 7.33 0.94
CA ILE A 45 1.87 7.47 2.26
C ILE A 45 1.22 6.47 3.21
N SER A 46 2.04 5.59 3.79
CA SER A 46 1.62 4.64 4.83
C SER A 46 1.77 5.25 6.22
N SER A 47 0.98 4.80 7.18
CA SER A 47 1.06 5.28 8.57
C SER A 47 2.17 4.62 9.38
N ARG A 48 2.58 3.39 9.02
CA ARG A 48 3.51 2.55 9.78
C ARG A 48 3.06 2.41 11.24
N ARG A 49 3.84 2.90 12.21
CA ARG A 49 3.46 2.87 13.64
C ARG A 49 2.22 3.71 13.95
N GLY A 50 1.88 4.66 13.10
CA GLY A 50 0.69 5.52 13.26
C GLY A 50 -0.64 4.84 13.00
N GLY A 51 -0.61 3.57 12.56
CA GLY A 51 -1.84 2.78 12.39
C GLY A 51 -1.93 1.99 11.09
N SER A 52 -3.13 1.56 10.77
CA SER A 52 -3.46 0.69 9.64
C SER A 52 -4.03 1.47 8.44
N SER A 53 -3.58 2.70 8.22
CA SER A 53 -4.07 3.52 7.11
C SER A 53 -2.99 3.78 6.08
N MET A 54 -3.42 3.89 4.82
CA MET A 54 -2.63 4.40 3.71
C MET A 54 -3.40 5.53 3.03
N TYR A 55 -2.71 6.55 2.59
CA TYR A 55 -3.29 7.74 1.98
C TYR A 55 -2.67 8.00 0.61
N ALA A 56 -3.49 8.48 -0.32
CA ALA A 56 -3.02 9.04 -1.57
C ALA A 56 -3.32 10.54 -1.64
N LEU A 57 -2.35 11.26 -2.14
CA LEU A 57 -2.43 12.69 -2.40
C LEU A 57 -2.06 12.94 -3.86
N ASP A 58 -2.85 13.75 -4.54
CA ASP A 58 -2.45 14.36 -5.80
C ASP A 58 -1.61 15.60 -5.49
N ILE A 59 -0.37 15.56 -5.95
CA ILE A 59 0.60 16.65 -5.78
C ILE A 59 1.03 17.22 -7.13
N THR A 60 0.21 17.03 -8.16
CA THR A 60 0.45 17.58 -9.49
C THR A 60 0.47 19.11 -9.43
N ALA A 61 1.50 19.71 -9.99
CA ALA A 61 1.61 21.15 -10.12
C ALA A 61 2.44 21.52 -11.36
N ASP A 62 2.06 22.61 -12.00
CA ASP A 62 2.88 23.23 -13.05
C ASP A 62 3.97 24.07 -12.36
N ILE A 63 5.14 23.49 -12.19
CA ILE A 63 6.29 24.20 -11.62
C ILE A 63 7.06 24.86 -12.78
N THR A 64 6.82 26.14 -13.01
CA THR A 64 7.42 26.91 -14.10
C THR A 64 8.56 27.79 -13.67
N LYS A 65 8.68 28.08 -12.38
CA LYS A 65 9.72 28.95 -11.80
C LYS A 65 9.99 28.62 -10.33
N ALA A 66 11.12 29.08 -9.84
CA ALA A 66 11.44 29.00 -8.42
C ALA A 66 10.41 29.79 -7.59
N GLY A 67 9.88 29.15 -6.55
CA GLY A 67 8.85 29.72 -5.67
C GLY A 67 7.43 29.30 -5.98
N ASP A 68 7.20 28.61 -7.09
CA ASP A 68 5.91 27.92 -7.31
C ASP A 68 5.70 26.85 -6.25
N THR A 69 4.47 26.69 -5.79
CA THR A 69 4.12 25.82 -4.68
C THR A 69 3.16 24.74 -5.13
N VAL A 70 3.34 23.54 -4.56
CA VAL A 70 2.39 22.45 -4.70
C VAL A 70 1.32 22.55 -3.62
N THR A 71 0.05 22.44 -4.01
CA THR A 71 -1.07 22.30 -3.07
C THR A 71 -1.58 20.88 -3.12
N PRO A 72 -1.20 20.02 -2.16
CA PRO A 72 -1.63 18.63 -2.17
C PRO A 72 -3.15 18.52 -2.05
N ARG A 73 -3.75 17.65 -2.85
CA ARG A 73 -5.17 17.31 -2.80
C ARG A 73 -5.34 15.87 -2.32
N PHE A 74 -6.20 15.67 -1.35
CA PHE A 74 -6.56 14.32 -0.90
C PHE A 74 -7.27 13.56 -2.04
N MET A 75 -6.84 12.33 -2.30
CA MET A 75 -7.48 11.43 -3.27
C MET A 75 -8.31 10.38 -2.54
N TRP A 76 -7.66 9.48 -1.82
CA TRP A 76 -8.31 8.38 -1.12
C TRP A 76 -7.54 7.94 0.13
N ARG A 77 -8.22 7.14 0.93
CA ARG A 77 -7.67 6.47 2.11
C ARG A 77 -8.08 5.01 2.13
N ILE A 78 -7.11 4.14 2.29
CA ILE A 78 -7.31 2.73 2.66
C ILE A 78 -7.27 2.63 4.18
N GLN A 79 -8.17 1.82 4.75
CA GLN A 79 -8.24 1.56 6.17
C GLN A 79 -8.21 0.06 6.44
N GLY A 80 -7.25 -0.39 7.24
CA GLY A 80 -7.17 -1.77 7.71
C GLY A 80 -8.37 -2.17 8.56
N GLY A 81 -8.78 -3.44 8.44
CA GLY A 81 -9.97 -3.97 9.08
C GLY A 81 -11.29 -3.60 8.40
N SER A 82 -11.27 -2.88 7.27
CA SER A 82 -12.45 -2.69 6.42
C SER A 82 -12.79 -3.96 5.63
N ALA A 83 -13.95 -3.97 4.97
CA ALA A 83 -14.42 -5.12 4.20
C ALA A 83 -13.42 -5.52 3.08
N ASP A 84 -12.84 -4.51 2.40
CA ASP A 84 -11.89 -4.73 1.30
C ASP A 84 -10.47 -5.04 1.80
N PHE A 85 -10.12 -4.60 3.02
CA PHE A 85 -8.79 -4.77 3.61
C PHE A 85 -8.84 -5.43 4.98
N PRO A 86 -9.47 -6.62 5.10
CA PRO A 86 -9.77 -7.23 6.39
C PRO A 86 -8.52 -7.67 7.16
N ARG A 87 -7.40 -7.88 6.46
CA ARG A 87 -6.12 -8.34 7.04
C ARG A 87 -5.02 -7.30 7.03
N LEU A 88 -5.34 -6.05 6.69
CA LEU A 88 -4.36 -4.98 6.72
C LEU A 88 -4.13 -4.54 8.17
N GLY A 89 -2.95 -4.86 8.69
CA GLY A 89 -2.44 -4.41 9.97
C GLY A 89 -1.82 -3.02 9.91
N GLN A 90 -0.85 -2.75 10.79
CA GLN A 90 -0.09 -1.51 10.72
C GLN A 90 0.66 -1.44 9.40
N THR A 91 0.51 -0.35 8.65
CA THR A 91 0.98 -0.22 7.26
C THR A 91 2.50 0.04 7.17
N TRP A 92 3.30 -0.96 7.57
CA TRP A 92 4.76 -0.89 7.52
C TRP A 92 5.31 -1.11 6.12
N SER A 93 4.62 -1.90 5.32
CA SER A 93 5.01 -2.14 3.94
C SER A 93 4.83 -0.88 3.12
N LYS A 94 5.95 -0.35 2.61
CA LYS A 94 5.92 0.77 1.66
C LYS A 94 5.34 0.26 0.33
N PRO A 95 4.34 0.94 -0.27
CA PRO A 95 3.78 0.51 -1.53
C PRO A 95 4.80 0.58 -2.67
N THR A 96 4.78 -0.41 -3.54
CA THR A 96 5.57 -0.50 -4.77
C THR A 96 4.64 -0.25 -5.95
N ILE A 97 5.07 0.58 -6.90
CA ILE A 97 4.40 0.76 -8.19
C ILE A 97 4.89 -0.35 -9.11
N ALA A 98 3.98 -1.00 -9.79
CA ALA A 98 4.25 -2.10 -10.71
C ALA A 98 3.31 -2.03 -11.92
N THR A 99 3.75 -2.53 -13.06
CA THR A 99 2.89 -2.80 -14.21
C THR A 99 2.64 -4.30 -14.27
N ILE A 100 1.41 -4.73 -14.13
CA ILE A 100 1.04 -6.15 -14.16
C ILE A 100 -0.04 -6.45 -15.19
N ALA A 101 -0.07 -7.67 -15.69
CA ALA A 101 -1.16 -8.15 -16.52
C ALA A 101 -2.32 -8.61 -15.64
N LEU A 102 -3.44 -7.90 -15.72
CA LEU A 102 -4.68 -8.23 -15.00
C LEU A 102 -5.73 -8.74 -15.96
N THR A 103 -6.40 -9.84 -15.55
CA THR A 103 -7.56 -10.37 -16.29
C THR A 103 -8.82 -9.68 -15.78
N THR A 104 -9.49 -8.93 -16.64
CA THR A 104 -10.78 -8.31 -16.38
C THR A 104 -11.82 -8.91 -17.32
N GLY A 105 -12.65 -9.80 -16.78
CA GLY A 105 -13.56 -10.59 -17.61
C GLY A 105 -12.82 -11.55 -18.54
N SER A 106 -12.89 -11.36 -19.85
CA SER A 106 -12.17 -12.14 -20.86
C SER A 106 -10.95 -11.42 -21.46
N ALA A 107 -10.69 -10.19 -21.05
CA ALA A 107 -9.55 -9.40 -21.53
C ALA A 107 -8.40 -9.42 -20.52
N VAL A 108 -7.17 -9.46 -21.06
CA VAL A 108 -5.96 -9.24 -20.27
C VAL A 108 -5.42 -7.85 -20.60
N GLU A 109 -5.24 -7.03 -19.59
CA GLU A 109 -4.79 -5.65 -19.75
C GLU A 109 -3.58 -5.40 -18.85
N ASN A 110 -2.56 -4.74 -19.40
CA ASN A 110 -1.43 -4.26 -18.60
C ASN A 110 -1.87 -3.02 -17.84
N ARG A 111 -1.80 -3.06 -16.51
CA ARG A 111 -2.20 -1.96 -15.64
C ARG A 111 -1.10 -1.62 -14.66
N GLU A 112 -0.88 -0.33 -14.49
CA GLU A 112 -0.09 0.15 -13.38
C GLU A 112 -0.89 0.05 -12.08
N VAL A 113 -0.30 -0.50 -11.05
CA VAL A 113 -0.93 -0.81 -9.76
C VAL A 113 -0.01 -0.45 -8.60
N LEU A 114 -0.58 -0.36 -7.40
CA LEU A 114 0.17 -0.33 -6.15
C LEU A 114 0.12 -1.72 -5.50
N ILE A 115 1.28 -2.22 -5.09
CA ILE A 115 1.42 -3.50 -4.40
C ILE A 115 2.04 -3.26 -3.03
N PHE A 116 1.44 -3.81 -1.97
CA PHE A 116 1.98 -3.73 -0.62
C PHE A 116 1.61 -4.95 0.22
N GLY A 117 2.46 -5.27 1.19
CA GLY A 117 2.18 -6.29 2.18
C GLY A 117 1.14 -5.85 3.20
N GLY A 118 0.47 -6.79 3.81
CA GLY A 118 -0.56 -6.56 4.82
C GLY A 118 -0.07 -5.85 6.09
N GLY A 119 1.24 -5.66 6.20
CA GLY A 119 1.84 -4.84 7.25
C GLY A 119 2.18 -5.66 8.50
N TYR A 120 2.20 -4.99 9.65
CA TYR A 120 2.66 -5.53 10.91
C TYR A 120 1.48 -5.78 11.87
N ASP A 121 1.56 -6.88 12.60
CA ASP A 121 0.62 -7.23 13.65
C ASP A 121 1.35 -7.23 15.00
N ALA A 122 1.06 -6.25 15.85
CA ALA A 122 1.66 -6.13 17.17
C ALA A 122 1.27 -7.27 18.13
N SER A 123 0.22 -8.01 17.84
CA SER A 123 -0.17 -9.17 18.65
C SER A 123 0.83 -10.31 18.53
N LEU A 124 1.59 -10.36 17.44
CA LEU A 124 2.64 -11.36 17.21
C LEU A 124 3.88 -11.16 18.10
N ASP A 125 4.03 -10.00 18.73
CA ASP A 125 5.13 -9.75 19.68
C ASP A 125 4.90 -10.43 21.04
N ASN A 126 3.67 -10.84 21.33
CA ASN A 126 3.36 -11.52 22.56
C ASN A 126 3.58 -13.04 22.41
N PRO A 127 4.58 -13.63 23.09
CA PRO A 127 4.85 -15.07 23.02
C PRO A 127 3.66 -15.95 23.43
N GLU A 128 2.79 -15.46 24.31
CA GLU A 128 1.61 -16.18 24.73
C GLU A 128 0.58 -16.27 23.60
N THR A 129 0.37 -15.18 22.91
CA THR A 129 -0.53 -15.15 21.73
C THR A 129 0.01 -16.02 20.60
N TYR A 130 1.33 -16.02 20.39
CA TYR A 130 1.99 -16.84 19.39
C TYR A 130 1.94 -18.34 19.73
N ASN A 131 2.15 -18.70 20.99
CA ASN A 131 2.28 -20.10 21.43
C ASN A 131 0.95 -20.81 21.68
N THR A 132 -0.13 -20.10 21.96
CA THR A 132 -1.41 -20.73 22.31
C THR A 132 -2.13 -21.36 21.12
N GLY A 133 -1.62 -21.13 19.91
CA GLY A 133 -2.27 -21.63 18.70
C GLY A 133 -3.71 -21.08 18.53
N ASP A 134 -4.04 -20.09 19.31
CA ASP A 134 -5.38 -19.53 19.41
C ASP A 134 -5.70 -18.60 18.23
N HIS A 135 -5.27 -19.06 17.06
CA HIS A 135 -5.59 -18.49 15.77
C HIS A 135 -7.00 -18.88 15.32
N ALA A 136 -7.67 -19.71 16.10
CA ALA A 136 -8.94 -20.38 15.78
C ALA A 136 -10.14 -19.45 15.88
N GLY A 137 -10.00 -18.17 15.74
CA GLY A 137 -11.14 -17.24 15.75
C GLY A 137 -10.74 -15.79 15.45
N ASN A 138 -9.48 -15.47 15.52
CA ASN A 138 -8.98 -14.13 15.22
C ASN A 138 -7.81 -14.24 14.24
N PRO A 139 -8.04 -14.11 12.95
CA PRO A 139 -6.97 -14.21 11.97
C PRO A 139 -5.93 -13.14 12.27
N PHE A 140 -4.65 -13.52 12.30
CA PHE A 140 -3.56 -12.54 12.37
C PHE A 140 -3.76 -11.46 11.31
N MET A 141 -3.48 -10.24 11.71
CA MET A 141 -3.39 -9.14 10.78
C MET A 141 -2.05 -9.19 10.04
N GLY A 142 -2.00 -8.58 8.88
CA GLY A 142 -0.75 -8.43 8.14
C GLY A 142 -0.38 -9.58 7.20
N ASN A 143 -1.01 -10.73 7.30
CA ASN A 143 -0.70 -11.91 6.47
C ASN A 143 -1.38 -11.86 5.08
N ALA A 144 -1.22 -10.75 4.40
CA ALA A 144 -1.79 -10.52 3.07
C ALA A 144 -0.83 -9.74 2.18
N ILE A 145 -1.06 -9.81 0.87
CA ILE A 145 -0.54 -8.89 -0.12
C ILE A 145 -1.74 -8.30 -0.83
N TYR A 146 -1.76 -6.99 -0.97
CA TYR A 146 -2.81 -6.24 -1.65
C TYR A 146 -2.28 -5.60 -2.92
N ILE A 147 -3.08 -5.67 -3.96
CA ILE A 147 -2.88 -5.00 -5.24
C ILE A 147 -4.06 -4.07 -5.44
N VAL A 148 -3.80 -2.78 -5.56
CA VAL A 148 -4.84 -1.76 -5.62
C VAL A 148 -4.64 -0.81 -6.79
N ASP A 149 -5.73 -0.21 -7.24
CA ASP A 149 -5.69 0.86 -8.24
C ASP A 149 -5.09 2.13 -7.62
N PRO A 150 -4.05 2.72 -8.20
CA PRO A 150 -3.45 3.95 -7.69
C PRO A 150 -4.37 5.17 -7.81
N GLU A 151 -5.40 5.14 -8.64
CA GLU A 151 -6.30 6.27 -8.87
C GLU A 151 -7.35 6.44 -7.78
N ASP A 152 -7.96 5.34 -7.34
CA ASP A 152 -9.09 5.37 -6.41
C ASP A 152 -8.88 4.53 -5.13
N GLY A 153 -7.79 3.73 -5.06
CA GLY A 153 -7.47 2.88 -3.91
C GLY A 153 -8.31 1.61 -3.84
N ASN A 154 -9.11 1.30 -4.85
CA ASN A 154 -9.91 0.09 -4.89
C ASN A 154 -9.03 -1.15 -4.95
N GLN A 155 -9.38 -2.17 -4.18
CA GLN A 155 -8.71 -3.47 -4.24
C GLN A 155 -8.98 -4.13 -5.60
N LEU A 156 -7.92 -4.48 -6.31
CA LEU A 156 -7.97 -5.23 -7.56
C LEU A 156 -7.75 -6.73 -7.32
N LEU A 157 -6.85 -7.04 -6.39
CA LEU A 157 -6.50 -8.42 -6.03
C LEU A 157 -5.95 -8.46 -4.61
N SER A 158 -6.25 -9.56 -3.91
CA SER A 158 -5.66 -9.88 -2.61
C SER A 158 -5.14 -11.31 -2.57
N ILE A 159 -4.02 -11.49 -1.88
CA ILE A 159 -3.36 -12.78 -1.71
C ILE A 159 -3.18 -13.01 -0.21
N SER A 160 -3.62 -14.14 0.34
CA SER A 160 -3.45 -14.45 1.77
C SER A 160 -3.39 -15.96 2.02
N GLY A 161 -2.84 -16.35 3.16
CA GLY A 161 -2.67 -17.76 3.54
C GLY A 161 -3.88 -18.41 4.19
N SER A 162 -4.86 -17.65 4.61
CA SER A 162 -5.94 -18.18 5.44
C SER A 162 -7.29 -18.15 4.74
N PRO A 163 -8.17 -19.11 5.03
CA PRO A 163 -9.53 -19.09 4.51
C PRO A 163 -10.25 -17.82 5.01
N GLY A 164 -10.74 -17.02 4.12
CA GLY A 164 -11.56 -15.86 4.44
C GLY A 164 -11.22 -14.62 3.64
N GLY A 165 -11.65 -14.57 2.39
CA GLY A 165 -11.80 -13.33 1.66
C GLY A 165 -10.60 -12.87 0.83
N ALA A 166 -9.60 -13.70 0.60
CA ALA A 166 -8.58 -13.39 -0.40
C ALA A 166 -8.96 -13.99 -1.77
N ASP A 167 -8.63 -13.28 -2.84
CA ASP A 167 -8.86 -13.76 -4.21
C ASP A 167 -7.94 -14.93 -4.55
N ILE A 168 -6.72 -14.91 -4.01
CA ILE A 168 -5.74 -15.98 -4.14
C ILE A 168 -5.36 -16.49 -2.74
N THR A 169 -5.50 -17.79 -2.52
CA THR A 169 -5.07 -18.43 -1.28
C THR A 169 -3.73 -19.11 -1.47
N VAL A 170 -2.72 -18.71 -0.67
CA VAL A 170 -1.40 -19.33 -0.61
C VAL A 170 -1.27 -20.07 0.72
N PRO A 171 -1.29 -21.42 0.72
CA PRO A 171 -1.18 -22.21 1.94
C PRO A 171 0.10 -21.83 2.74
N ASN A 172 -0.03 -21.77 4.07
CA ASN A 172 1.06 -21.43 5.00
C ASN A 172 1.56 -19.99 4.97
N MET A 173 0.91 -19.06 4.32
CA MET A 173 1.15 -17.63 4.44
C MET A 173 0.50 -17.10 5.72
N ASN A 174 1.06 -17.49 6.88
CA ASN A 174 0.43 -17.29 8.18
C ASN A 174 0.92 -16.06 8.93
N PHE A 175 2.05 -15.49 8.53
CA PHE A 175 2.70 -14.40 9.25
C PHE A 175 2.50 -13.05 8.57
N SER A 176 2.60 -11.99 9.37
CA SER A 176 2.53 -10.61 8.87
C SER A 176 3.67 -10.30 7.88
N ILE A 177 3.38 -9.47 6.90
CA ILE A 177 4.30 -9.06 5.84
C ILE A 177 4.54 -7.54 5.96
N PRO A 178 5.44 -7.12 6.86
CA PRO A 178 5.77 -5.71 7.04
C PRO A 178 6.79 -5.20 6.02
N SER A 179 7.47 -6.10 5.33
CA SER A 179 8.50 -5.77 4.34
C SER A 179 7.90 -5.17 3.06
N ILE A 180 8.75 -4.49 2.30
CA ILE A 180 8.38 -4.03 0.96
C ILE A 180 8.23 -5.25 0.05
N VAL A 181 7.13 -5.31 -0.70
CA VAL A 181 6.95 -6.26 -1.80
C VAL A 181 7.85 -5.83 -2.95
N ARG A 182 8.74 -6.71 -3.38
CA ARG A 182 9.58 -6.50 -4.57
C ARG A 182 8.94 -7.18 -5.77
N VAL A 183 8.93 -6.49 -6.89
CA VAL A 183 8.41 -6.99 -8.16
C VAL A 183 9.53 -7.03 -9.18
N PHE A 184 9.41 -7.94 -10.13
CA PHE A 184 10.40 -8.15 -11.17
C PHE A 184 9.71 -8.55 -12.47
N ASP A 185 10.11 -7.86 -13.53
CA ASP A 185 9.92 -8.27 -14.91
C ASP A 185 11.06 -9.24 -15.26
N THR A 186 10.76 -10.52 -15.44
CA THR A 186 11.78 -11.57 -15.61
C THR A 186 12.09 -11.88 -17.08
N ASP A 187 11.24 -11.47 -18.01
CA ASP A 187 11.42 -11.69 -19.44
C ASP A 187 11.69 -10.42 -20.24
N GLY A 188 11.57 -9.24 -19.60
CA GLY A 188 11.94 -7.94 -20.17
C GLY A 188 10.88 -7.34 -21.06
N ASP A 189 9.62 -7.73 -20.90
CA ASP A 189 8.50 -7.24 -21.73
C ASP A 189 7.85 -5.95 -21.18
N GLY A 190 8.31 -5.46 -20.01
CA GLY A 190 7.81 -4.28 -19.34
C GLY A 190 6.63 -4.56 -18.41
N VAL A 191 6.30 -5.83 -18.18
CA VAL A 191 5.26 -6.28 -17.26
C VAL A 191 5.89 -7.08 -16.12
N ASP A 192 5.59 -6.69 -14.90
CA ASP A 192 6.10 -7.39 -13.72
C ASP A 192 5.35 -8.72 -13.53
N ASP A 193 6.06 -9.84 -13.58
CA ASP A 193 5.50 -11.18 -13.54
C ASP A 193 5.84 -11.95 -12.26
N ARG A 194 6.71 -11.42 -11.41
CA ARG A 194 7.14 -12.03 -10.16
C ARG A 194 7.12 -11.04 -9.00
N LEU A 195 6.66 -11.52 -7.85
CA LEU A 195 6.79 -10.76 -6.60
C LEU A 195 7.51 -11.59 -5.53
N TYR A 196 8.26 -10.89 -4.67
CA TYR A 196 8.99 -11.46 -3.56
C TYR A 196 8.72 -10.67 -2.29
N VAL A 197 8.53 -11.39 -1.19
CA VAL A 197 8.34 -10.86 0.16
C VAL A 197 9.21 -11.62 1.14
N GLY A 198 9.60 -10.99 2.23
CA GLY A 198 10.34 -11.58 3.35
C GLY A 198 9.75 -11.20 4.69
#